data_069ab9fa056d33c7ee2688ec74dd7c17
#
_entry.id   069ab9fa056d33c7ee2688ec74dd7c17
#
_cell.length_a   1.000
_cell.length_b   1.000
_cell.length_c   1.000
_cell.angle_alpha   90.00
_cell.angle_beta   90.00
_cell.angle_gamma   90.00
#
_symmetry.space_group_name_H-M   'P 1'
#
loop_
_entity.id
_entity.type
_entity.pdbx_description
1 polymer ?
#
loop_
_entity_poly.entity_id
_entity_poly.type
_entity_poly.pdbx_seq_one_letter_code
_entity_poly.pdbx_strand_id
1 'polypeptide(L)'
;MDILNNSPNETEKSNFAGQSDGARKLFAYLLMTGKNLSLYPEGHSIGMNSVRQFHAQLEAFILQSGDVRIEFERDGVICQGETVQKGPSEEGTLPFTLFRDGIRWLEFNEGITLEEIQEVLSIINKYSVLTAEPEGDIVTAFWEARFDHVQYEAADFFSELSPDQMDNLSQSETKPVRKTNTAEADAGDAVAEGKPPAMDGGPAIDPAALALNHREQTALQEMIFREERAASTAHLNMLLDSLLQYQDEKEFSMILDVLSEEFASSFVRHEFEAALMILDGMRLVLSSGRIRAGWAGPLIEGFITKISAAPYLKPLEDIWSDISLQQAELFKRIFQHLNPRAVETLAHLLVARQPAPLEQMVENAIISLVHRDASCLEGLIRHSDERMAARLVPVLFRLEGDASVKYLTKLARHPSAPVRRMAIKAIAHVRGDQTTTLFEFIDDPDTSVRRVILKQISQVRNETAEDLLLQYLKNRKPHSSQTEHIVECFSTLGQCGSLRSVPFLRKTLLGRKWLAGLTKSAYREGAVLALVALRIPEAREVVEKAGRSLFPGLRRIVRESAKGYFPQSKGGR
;
A
#
# COMPACT_ATOMS: atom_id res chain seq x y z
N MET A 1 -6.65 21.61 -74.18
CA MET A 1 -7.66 20.71 -73.57
C MET A 1 -7.22 20.52 -72.11
N ASP A 2 -7.70 21.48 -71.32
CA ASP A 2 -7.37 21.59 -69.88
C ASP A 2 -8.35 20.70 -69.09
N ILE A 3 -7.81 19.81 -68.30
CA ILE A 3 -8.56 19.07 -67.29
C ILE A 3 -8.31 19.75 -65.95
N LEU A 4 -9.35 20.47 -65.51
CA LEU A 4 -9.46 21.15 -64.21
C LEU A 4 -9.24 20.22 -63.04
N ASN A 5 -8.22 20.47 -62.29
CA ASN A 5 -7.93 19.92 -60.98
C ASN A 5 -8.76 20.66 -59.95
N ASN A 6 -9.85 20.10 -59.49
CA ASN A 6 -10.71 20.68 -58.46
C ASN A 6 -10.21 20.16 -57.08
N SER A 7 -9.33 20.95 -56.45
CA SER A 7 -8.97 20.73 -55.02
C SER A 7 -10.08 21.32 -54.15
N PRO A 8 -10.56 20.60 -53.17
CA PRO A 8 -11.59 21.09 -52.26
C PRO A 8 -11.06 22.28 -51.43
N ASN A 9 -11.87 23.31 -51.29
CA ASN A 9 -11.60 24.59 -50.66
C ASN A 9 -11.17 24.44 -49.20
N GLU A 10 -10.21 25.20 -48.73
CA GLU A 10 -9.72 25.23 -47.34
C GLU A 10 -10.81 25.54 -46.30
N THR A 11 -11.87 26.20 -46.70
CA THR A 11 -13.08 26.47 -45.88
C THR A 11 -13.91 25.23 -45.63
N GLU A 12 -13.99 24.30 -46.56
CA GLU A 12 -14.70 23.02 -46.38
C GLU A 12 -13.92 22.10 -45.43
N LYS A 13 -12.59 22.06 -45.52
CA LYS A 13 -11.75 21.28 -44.59
C LYS A 13 -11.79 21.79 -43.14
N SER A 14 -11.94 23.10 -42.95
CA SER A 14 -12.09 23.73 -41.61
C SER A 14 -13.44 23.41 -40.99
N ASN A 15 -14.52 23.37 -41.77
CA ASN A 15 -15.86 23.01 -41.29
C ASN A 15 -15.95 21.52 -40.97
N PHE A 16 -15.36 20.64 -41.77
CA PHE A 16 -15.32 19.20 -41.50
C PHE A 16 -14.52 18.86 -40.23
N ALA A 17 -13.39 19.50 -39.99
CA ALA A 17 -12.60 19.27 -38.78
C ALA A 17 -13.34 19.73 -37.50
N GLY A 18 -14.12 20.81 -37.57
CA GLY A 18 -14.94 21.28 -36.46
C GLY A 18 -16.15 20.39 -36.15
N GLN A 19 -16.78 19.81 -37.17
CA GLN A 19 -17.91 18.88 -37.01
C GLN A 19 -17.47 17.52 -36.41
N SER A 20 -16.33 17.00 -36.82
CA SER A 20 -15.77 15.75 -36.27
C SER A 20 -15.46 15.87 -34.78
N ASP A 21 -14.89 16.99 -34.32
CA ASP A 21 -14.62 17.20 -32.89
C ASP A 21 -15.92 17.41 -32.08
N GLY A 22 -16.93 18.06 -32.70
CA GLY A 22 -18.26 18.23 -32.12
C GLY A 22 -19.01 16.91 -31.91
N ALA A 23 -19.01 16.03 -32.92
CA ALA A 23 -19.67 14.73 -32.85
C ALA A 23 -19.04 13.82 -31.76
N ARG A 24 -17.71 13.81 -31.65
CA ARG A 24 -17.01 13.07 -30.57
C ARG A 24 -17.34 13.61 -29.19
N LYS A 25 -17.40 14.91 -29.02
CA LYS A 25 -17.78 15.54 -27.75
C LYS A 25 -19.22 15.21 -27.39
N LEU A 26 -20.14 15.29 -28.33
CA LEU A 26 -21.54 14.98 -28.11
C LEU A 26 -21.71 13.52 -27.69
N PHE A 27 -21.06 12.58 -28.39
CA PHE A 27 -21.08 11.16 -28.03
C PHE A 27 -20.48 10.91 -26.64
N ALA A 28 -19.38 11.57 -26.27
CA ALA A 28 -18.81 11.49 -24.93
C ALA A 28 -19.79 11.98 -23.85
N TYR A 29 -20.53 13.07 -24.11
CA TYR A 29 -21.60 13.53 -23.22
C TYR A 29 -22.73 12.51 -23.08
N LEU A 30 -23.15 11.86 -24.16
CA LEU A 30 -24.16 10.81 -24.14
C LEU A 30 -23.72 9.64 -23.24
N LEU A 31 -22.49 9.14 -23.44
CA LEU A 31 -21.95 8.05 -22.62
C LEU A 31 -21.85 8.44 -21.16
N MET A 32 -21.36 9.64 -20.86
CA MET A 32 -21.25 10.15 -19.50
C MET A 32 -22.62 10.28 -18.83
N THR A 33 -23.63 10.76 -19.56
CA THR A 33 -24.98 10.92 -19.02
C THR A 33 -25.64 9.59 -18.76
N GLY A 34 -25.54 8.62 -19.67
CA GLY A 34 -26.04 7.26 -19.48
C GLY A 34 -25.42 6.60 -18.26
N LYS A 35 -24.12 6.77 -18.09
CA LYS A 35 -23.38 6.26 -16.93
C LYS A 35 -23.80 6.95 -15.62
N ASN A 36 -23.98 8.27 -15.62
CA ASN A 36 -24.44 8.98 -14.42
C ASN A 36 -25.83 8.53 -13.99
N LEU A 37 -26.73 8.25 -14.94
CA LEU A 37 -28.07 7.73 -14.64
C LEU A 37 -28.02 6.29 -14.09
N SER A 38 -27.07 5.47 -14.50
CA SER A 38 -26.91 4.11 -13.97
C SER A 38 -26.37 4.08 -12.54
N LEU A 39 -25.61 5.10 -12.14
CA LEU A 39 -24.93 5.19 -10.84
C LEU A 39 -25.80 5.83 -9.75
N TYR A 40 -26.76 6.67 -10.11
CA TYR A 40 -27.58 7.41 -9.14
C TYR A 40 -29.05 7.03 -9.25
N PRO A 41 -29.77 6.96 -8.09
CA PRO A 41 -31.21 6.71 -8.11
C PRO A 41 -31.99 7.72 -8.97
N GLU A 42 -33.13 7.29 -9.49
CA GLU A 42 -34.00 8.17 -10.26
C GLU A 42 -34.32 9.47 -9.51
N GLY A 43 -34.19 10.61 -10.21
CA GLY A 43 -34.42 11.93 -9.65
C GLY A 43 -33.24 12.53 -8.89
N HIS A 44 -32.07 11.85 -8.79
CA HIS A 44 -30.90 12.41 -8.15
C HIS A 44 -30.37 13.62 -8.93
N SER A 45 -29.94 14.68 -8.21
CA SER A 45 -29.53 15.97 -8.80
C SER A 45 -28.38 15.84 -9.81
N ILE A 46 -27.43 14.93 -9.60
CA ILE A 46 -26.29 14.70 -10.50
C ILE A 46 -26.77 14.09 -11.82
N GLY A 47 -27.59 13.04 -11.77
CA GLY A 47 -28.17 12.42 -12.96
C GLY A 47 -28.97 13.46 -13.77
N MET A 48 -29.85 14.20 -13.11
CA MET A 48 -30.68 15.25 -13.74
C MET A 48 -29.84 16.39 -14.34
N ASN A 49 -28.76 16.80 -13.68
CA ASN A 49 -27.86 17.82 -14.23
C ASN A 49 -27.10 17.32 -15.46
N SER A 50 -26.68 16.06 -15.47
CA SER A 50 -26.03 15.45 -16.64
C SER A 50 -26.99 15.39 -17.84
N VAL A 51 -28.27 15.01 -17.61
CA VAL A 51 -29.31 15.02 -18.67
C VAL A 51 -29.49 16.43 -19.22
N ARG A 52 -29.59 17.45 -18.36
CA ARG A 52 -29.72 18.86 -18.80
C ARG A 52 -28.51 19.33 -19.61
N GLN A 53 -27.31 18.96 -19.19
CA GLN A 53 -26.10 19.32 -19.94
C GLN A 53 -26.06 18.62 -21.30
N PHE A 54 -26.39 17.34 -21.34
CA PHE A 54 -26.44 16.62 -22.61
C PHE A 54 -27.51 17.21 -23.55
N HIS A 55 -28.72 17.49 -23.02
CA HIS A 55 -29.79 18.15 -23.79
C HIS A 55 -29.30 19.47 -24.40
N ALA A 56 -28.71 20.35 -23.60
CA ALA A 56 -28.19 21.65 -24.08
C ALA A 56 -27.11 21.49 -25.16
N GLN A 57 -26.24 20.49 -25.03
CA GLN A 57 -25.19 20.20 -26.03
C GLN A 57 -25.79 19.60 -27.32
N LEU A 58 -26.78 18.71 -27.17
CA LEU A 58 -27.47 18.10 -28.30
C LEU A 58 -28.26 19.15 -29.07
N GLU A 59 -29.03 19.99 -28.39
CA GLU A 59 -29.80 21.08 -28.99
C GLU A 59 -28.89 22.09 -29.74
N ALA A 60 -27.78 22.49 -29.12
CA ALA A 60 -26.80 23.34 -29.77
C ALA A 60 -26.17 22.69 -31.01
N PHE A 61 -25.95 21.38 -30.99
CA PHE A 61 -25.38 20.64 -32.10
C PHE A 61 -26.42 20.48 -33.24
N ILE A 62 -27.68 20.16 -32.91
CA ILE A 62 -28.80 20.06 -33.87
C ILE A 62 -29.00 21.40 -34.59
N LEU A 63 -29.01 22.53 -33.88
CA LEU A 63 -29.11 23.88 -34.47
C LEU A 63 -27.97 24.18 -35.45
N GLN A 64 -26.79 23.60 -35.27
CA GLN A 64 -25.62 23.85 -36.10
C GLN A 64 -25.49 22.85 -37.26
N SER A 65 -25.84 21.60 -37.07
CA SER A 65 -25.52 20.47 -37.97
C SER A 65 -26.75 19.73 -38.48
N GLY A 66 -27.96 20.03 -38.02
CA GLY A 66 -29.20 19.30 -38.30
C GLY A 66 -29.38 18.11 -37.37
N ASP A 67 -30.36 17.25 -37.71
CA ASP A 67 -30.69 16.06 -36.93
C ASP A 67 -29.46 15.18 -36.68
N VAL A 68 -29.35 14.57 -35.49
CA VAL A 68 -28.18 13.83 -35.04
C VAL A 68 -28.42 12.34 -35.11
N ARG A 69 -27.73 11.66 -36.00
CA ARG A 69 -27.79 10.21 -36.16
C ARG A 69 -26.54 9.54 -35.59
N ILE A 70 -26.77 8.54 -34.73
CA ILE A 70 -25.73 7.72 -34.10
C ILE A 70 -25.97 6.28 -34.52
N GLU A 71 -25.02 5.67 -35.20
CA GLU A 71 -25.07 4.30 -35.71
C GLU A 71 -24.21 3.38 -34.85
N PHE A 72 -24.79 2.23 -34.48
CA PHE A 72 -24.13 1.24 -33.61
C PHE A 72 -23.75 0.03 -34.46
N GLU A 73 -22.45 -0.16 -34.63
CA GLU A 73 -21.87 -1.29 -35.35
C GLU A 73 -21.15 -2.23 -34.38
N ARG A 74 -20.90 -3.46 -34.82
CA ARG A 74 -20.16 -4.45 -34.03
C ARG A 74 -18.79 -3.97 -33.61
N ASP A 75 -18.09 -3.27 -34.51
CA ASP A 75 -16.70 -2.86 -34.33
C ASP A 75 -16.52 -1.35 -34.15
N GLY A 76 -17.61 -0.62 -33.83
CA GLY A 76 -17.51 0.82 -33.59
C GLY A 76 -18.85 1.53 -33.50
N VAL A 77 -18.76 2.83 -33.26
CA VAL A 77 -19.90 3.75 -33.27
C VAL A 77 -19.61 4.90 -34.23
N ILE A 78 -20.58 5.22 -35.06
CA ILE A 78 -20.52 6.29 -36.03
C ILE A 78 -21.54 7.37 -35.62
N CYS A 79 -21.13 8.61 -35.55
CA CYS A 79 -22.00 9.76 -35.31
C CYS A 79 -21.87 10.75 -36.45
N GLN A 80 -22.99 11.07 -37.12
CA GLN A 80 -22.99 11.95 -38.30
C GLN A 80 -21.99 11.55 -39.39
N GLY A 81 -21.82 10.23 -39.65
CA GLY A 81 -20.86 9.70 -40.61
C GLY A 81 -19.39 9.69 -40.17
N GLU A 82 -19.09 10.17 -38.94
CA GLU A 82 -17.75 10.16 -38.34
C GLU A 82 -17.62 9.04 -37.30
N THR A 83 -16.57 8.24 -37.40
CA THR A 83 -16.29 7.20 -36.39
C THR A 83 -15.87 7.86 -35.07
N VAL A 84 -16.76 7.81 -34.07
CA VAL A 84 -16.53 8.39 -32.72
C VAL A 84 -15.92 7.38 -31.77
N GLN A 85 -16.15 6.09 -31.99
CA GLN A 85 -15.51 4.99 -31.23
C GLN A 85 -15.04 3.90 -32.21
N LYS A 86 -13.81 3.43 -32.03
CA LYS A 86 -13.24 2.32 -32.81
C LYS A 86 -13.04 1.10 -31.92
N GLY A 87 -13.35 -0.07 -32.46
CA GLY A 87 -13.26 -1.36 -31.77
C GLY A 87 -14.61 -1.81 -31.19
N PRO A 88 -14.72 -3.09 -30.81
CA PRO A 88 -15.97 -3.63 -30.27
C PRO A 88 -16.34 -2.88 -29.00
N SER A 89 -17.62 -2.60 -28.85
CA SER A 89 -18.14 -1.97 -27.64
C SER A 89 -18.04 -2.95 -26.49
N GLU A 90 -17.55 -2.46 -25.34
CA GLU A 90 -17.45 -3.28 -24.11
C GLU A 90 -18.83 -3.66 -23.58
N GLU A 91 -18.95 -4.87 -23.06
CA GLU A 91 -20.18 -5.34 -22.41
C GLU A 91 -20.58 -4.40 -21.27
N GLY A 92 -21.88 -4.16 -21.13
CA GLY A 92 -22.40 -3.22 -20.11
C GLY A 92 -22.33 -1.74 -20.51
N THR A 93 -21.75 -1.39 -21.66
CA THR A 93 -21.81 -0.02 -22.17
C THR A 93 -23.08 0.25 -22.96
N LEU A 94 -23.51 1.53 -23.01
CA LEU A 94 -24.67 1.96 -23.76
C LEU A 94 -24.64 1.50 -25.24
N PRO A 95 -23.54 1.64 -26.00
CA PRO A 95 -23.48 1.16 -27.38
C PRO A 95 -23.62 -0.35 -27.50
N PHE A 96 -23.01 -1.10 -26.58
CA PHE A 96 -23.11 -2.56 -26.56
C PHE A 96 -24.56 -3.01 -26.33
N THR A 97 -25.23 -2.41 -25.32
CA THR A 97 -26.62 -2.73 -24.99
C THR A 97 -27.56 -2.48 -26.18
N LEU A 98 -27.44 -1.33 -26.81
CA LEU A 98 -28.23 -0.98 -27.99
C LEU A 98 -27.98 -1.93 -29.16
N PHE A 99 -26.71 -2.20 -29.49
CA PHE A 99 -26.36 -3.11 -30.57
C PHE A 99 -26.82 -4.56 -30.30
N ARG A 100 -26.60 -5.05 -29.06
CA ARG A 100 -26.99 -6.39 -28.62
C ARG A 100 -28.51 -6.62 -28.80
N ASP A 101 -29.30 -5.64 -28.41
CA ASP A 101 -30.78 -5.73 -28.43
C ASP A 101 -31.38 -5.31 -29.79
N GLY A 102 -30.53 -5.17 -30.81
CA GLY A 102 -30.95 -4.99 -32.19
C GLY A 102 -31.05 -3.55 -32.68
N ILE A 103 -30.85 -2.54 -31.83
CA ILE A 103 -30.86 -1.14 -32.25
C ILE A 103 -29.62 -0.87 -33.12
N ARG A 104 -29.85 -0.46 -34.36
CA ARG A 104 -28.78 -0.17 -35.33
C ARG A 104 -28.39 1.31 -35.35
N TRP A 105 -29.36 2.18 -35.21
CA TRP A 105 -29.13 3.61 -35.06
C TRP A 105 -30.22 4.28 -34.23
N LEU A 106 -29.84 5.41 -33.65
CA LEU A 106 -30.70 6.38 -32.98
C LEU A 106 -30.54 7.73 -33.67
N GLU A 107 -31.61 8.43 -33.94
CA GLU A 107 -31.63 9.75 -34.53
C GLU A 107 -32.43 10.71 -33.64
N PHE A 108 -31.81 11.82 -33.28
CA PHE A 108 -32.41 12.87 -32.48
C PHE A 108 -32.73 14.06 -33.37
N ASN A 109 -34.01 14.41 -33.45
CA ASN A 109 -34.50 15.44 -34.34
C ASN A 109 -34.65 16.80 -33.65
N GLU A 110 -34.77 17.86 -34.44
CA GLU A 110 -35.03 19.23 -33.96
C GLU A 110 -36.29 19.24 -33.08
N GLY A 111 -36.20 19.93 -31.93
CA GLY A 111 -37.32 20.03 -30.98
C GLY A 111 -37.31 18.98 -29.86
N ILE A 112 -36.29 18.10 -29.80
CA ILE A 112 -36.17 17.08 -28.74
C ILE A 112 -36.29 17.68 -27.35
N THR A 113 -37.10 17.07 -26.49
CA THR A 113 -37.35 17.54 -25.14
C THR A 113 -36.44 16.88 -24.10
N LEU A 114 -36.31 17.55 -22.95
CA LEU A 114 -35.54 17.02 -21.83
C LEU A 114 -36.12 15.68 -21.32
N GLU A 115 -37.45 15.61 -21.30
CA GLU A 115 -38.22 14.46 -20.88
C GLU A 115 -37.99 13.25 -21.79
N GLU A 116 -37.96 13.44 -23.13
CA GLU A 116 -37.67 12.37 -24.08
C GLU A 116 -36.25 11.82 -23.90
N ILE A 117 -35.24 12.68 -23.72
CA ILE A 117 -33.86 12.26 -23.46
C ILE A 117 -33.77 11.46 -22.16
N GLN A 118 -34.44 11.93 -21.10
CA GLN A 118 -34.46 11.24 -19.82
C GLN A 118 -35.13 9.86 -19.97
N GLU A 119 -36.21 9.74 -20.71
CA GLU A 119 -36.90 8.49 -20.93
C GLU A 119 -36.11 7.51 -21.79
N VAL A 120 -35.49 7.97 -22.90
CA VAL A 120 -34.57 7.16 -23.71
C VAL A 120 -33.43 6.57 -22.85
N LEU A 121 -32.76 7.40 -22.06
CA LEU A 121 -31.64 6.97 -21.23
C LEU A 121 -32.10 6.08 -20.06
N SER A 122 -33.29 6.31 -19.50
CA SER A 122 -33.87 5.46 -18.45
C SER A 122 -34.18 4.07 -19.00
N ILE A 123 -34.80 3.97 -20.19
CA ILE A 123 -35.06 2.70 -20.87
C ILE A 123 -33.73 1.96 -21.12
N ILE A 124 -32.75 2.61 -21.74
CA ILE A 124 -31.43 1.98 -22.00
C ILE A 124 -30.80 1.48 -20.71
N ASN A 125 -30.84 2.27 -19.65
CA ASN A 125 -30.27 1.90 -18.36
C ASN A 125 -30.97 0.70 -17.72
N LYS A 126 -32.31 0.66 -17.80
CA LYS A 126 -33.11 -0.46 -17.29
C LYS A 126 -32.70 -1.81 -17.90
N TYR A 127 -32.38 -1.83 -19.19
CA TYR A 127 -31.99 -3.04 -19.93
C TYR A 127 -30.48 -3.25 -20.00
N SER A 128 -29.65 -2.32 -19.49
CA SER A 128 -28.21 -2.47 -19.41
C SER A 128 -27.77 -3.40 -18.27
N VAL A 129 -28.62 -3.64 -17.27
CA VAL A 129 -28.27 -4.44 -16.09
C VAL A 129 -28.53 -5.91 -16.39
N LEU A 130 -27.46 -6.68 -16.61
CA LEU A 130 -27.52 -8.12 -16.94
C LEU A 130 -28.08 -9.02 -15.82
N THR A 131 -28.18 -8.50 -14.59
CA THR A 131 -28.62 -9.28 -13.41
C THR A 131 -30.14 -9.21 -13.15
N ALA A 132 -30.84 -8.28 -13.77
CA ALA A 132 -32.29 -8.21 -13.71
C ALA A 132 -32.83 -8.70 -15.05
N GLU A 133 -33.70 -9.71 -15.07
CA GLU A 133 -34.49 -10.05 -16.26
C GLU A 133 -35.72 -9.10 -16.32
N PRO A 134 -35.60 -7.93 -16.98
CA PRO A 134 -36.75 -7.07 -17.17
C PRO A 134 -37.73 -7.78 -18.14
N GLU A 135 -39.01 -7.73 -17.85
CA GLU A 135 -40.00 -8.20 -18.80
C GLU A 135 -39.94 -7.38 -20.09
N GLY A 136 -39.74 -8.04 -21.25
CA GLY A 136 -39.57 -7.42 -22.54
C GLY A 136 -38.12 -7.09 -22.95
N ASP A 137 -37.97 -6.41 -24.06
CA ASP A 137 -36.72 -5.94 -24.62
C ASP A 137 -36.71 -4.41 -24.83
N ILE A 138 -35.52 -3.85 -25.13
CA ILE A 138 -35.34 -2.42 -25.32
C ILE A 138 -36.15 -1.89 -26.52
N VAL A 139 -36.34 -2.72 -27.57
CA VAL A 139 -37.08 -2.36 -28.78
C VAL A 139 -38.57 -2.20 -28.46
N THR A 140 -39.11 -3.13 -27.69
CA THR A 140 -40.51 -3.07 -27.22
C THR A 140 -40.74 -1.84 -26.34
N ALA A 141 -39.80 -1.56 -25.42
CA ALA A 141 -39.89 -0.38 -24.55
C ALA A 141 -39.84 0.93 -25.34
N PHE A 142 -38.95 1.02 -26.36
CA PHE A 142 -38.91 2.18 -27.25
C PHE A 142 -40.17 2.34 -28.07
N TRP A 143 -40.75 1.23 -28.52
CA TRP A 143 -42.00 1.24 -29.26
C TRP A 143 -43.21 1.70 -28.39
N GLU A 144 -43.22 1.32 -27.13
CA GLU A 144 -44.24 1.73 -26.17
C GLU A 144 -44.14 3.21 -25.79
N ALA A 145 -42.92 3.74 -25.67
CA ALA A 145 -42.64 5.13 -25.28
C ALA A 145 -43.12 6.16 -26.32
N ARG A 146 -43.17 5.80 -27.61
CA ARG A 146 -43.70 6.64 -28.73
C ARG A 146 -43.09 8.04 -28.75
N PHE A 147 -41.80 8.12 -28.91
CA PHE A 147 -41.06 9.39 -28.98
C PHE A 147 -41.49 10.22 -30.20
N ASP A 148 -41.70 11.52 -30.03
CA ASP A 148 -42.03 12.44 -31.11
C ASP A 148 -40.75 12.91 -31.88
N HIS A 149 -39.60 13.04 -31.17
CA HIS A 149 -38.36 13.58 -31.72
C HIS A 149 -37.21 12.56 -31.72
N VAL A 150 -37.45 11.30 -31.40
CA VAL A 150 -36.44 10.25 -31.45
C VAL A 150 -36.86 9.17 -32.42
N GLN A 151 -36.02 8.92 -33.43
CA GLN A 151 -36.23 7.83 -34.38
C GLN A 151 -35.18 6.76 -34.15
N TYR A 152 -35.47 5.51 -34.44
CA TYR A 152 -34.56 4.39 -34.30
C TYR A 152 -34.87 3.30 -35.32
N GLU A 153 -33.87 2.49 -35.65
CA GLU A 153 -34.02 1.28 -36.43
C GLU A 153 -33.66 0.07 -35.59
N ALA A 154 -34.55 -0.87 -35.52
CA ALA A 154 -34.35 -2.17 -34.90
C ALA A 154 -34.23 -3.25 -35.96
N ALA A 155 -33.11 -3.97 -36.01
CA ALA A 155 -32.96 -5.11 -36.90
C ALA A 155 -33.42 -6.39 -36.21
N ASP A 156 -34.19 -7.19 -36.91
CA ASP A 156 -34.55 -8.54 -36.46
C ASP A 156 -33.35 -9.46 -36.70
N PHE A 157 -32.77 -9.97 -35.60
CA PHE A 157 -31.57 -10.82 -35.62
C PHE A 157 -31.74 -12.09 -36.47
N PHE A 158 -32.99 -12.54 -36.63
CA PHE A 158 -33.31 -13.74 -37.42
C PHE A 158 -33.41 -13.48 -38.93
N SER A 159 -33.60 -12.24 -39.36
CA SER A 159 -33.70 -11.89 -40.78
C SER A 159 -32.35 -11.69 -41.49
N GLU A 160 -31.27 -11.46 -40.75
CA GLU A 160 -29.93 -11.26 -41.32
C GLU A 160 -29.10 -12.55 -41.51
N LEU A 161 -29.53 -13.67 -40.93
CA LEU A 161 -28.90 -14.96 -41.15
C LEU A 161 -29.28 -15.51 -42.54
N SER A 162 -28.33 -15.61 -43.44
CA SER A 162 -28.56 -16.28 -44.71
C SER A 162 -28.91 -17.75 -44.47
N PRO A 163 -29.72 -18.39 -45.38
CA PRO A 163 -30.14 -19.78 -45.23
C PRO A 163 -28.98 -20.75 -45.00
N ASP A 164 -27.81 -20.48 -45.59
CA ASP A 164 -26.59 -21.29 -45.45
C ASP A 164 -25.97 -21.21 -44.06
N GLN A 165 -26.23 -20.17 -43.27
CA GLN A 165 -25.75 -20.01 -41.89
C GLN A 165 -26.68 -20.70 -40.89
N MET A 166 -27.97 -20.79 -41.15
CA MET A 166 -28.91 -21.58 -40.36
C MET A 166 -28.63 -23.07 -40.42
N ASP A 167 -28.26 -23.58 -41.60
CA ASP A 167 -27.87 -24.99 -41.77
C ASP A 167 -26.55 -25.36 -41.05
N ASN A 168 -25.64 -24.44 -40.91
CA ASN A 168 -24.37 -24.65 -40.15
C ASN A 168 -24.58 -24.66 -38.63
N LEU A 169 -25.55 -23.94 -38.09
CA LEU A 169 -25.95 -23.99 -36.67
C LEU A 169 -26.65 -25.33 -36.34
N SER A 170 -27.44 -25.87 -37.24
CA SER A 170 -28.09 -27.18 -37.08
C SER A 170 -27.16 -28.37 -37.28
N GLN A 171 -26.04 -28.21 -37.97
CA GLN A 171 -25.06 -29.29 -38.24
C GLN A 171 -23.93 -29.39 -37.21
N SER A 172 -23.76 -28.42 -36.33
CA SER A 172 -22.73 -28.46 -35.29
C SER A 172 -23.07 -29.33 -34.07
N GLU A 173 -24.30 -29.84 -33.99
CA GLU A 173 -24.79 -30.64 -32.85
C GLU A 173 -24.63 -32.15 -32.98
N THR A 174 -24.10 -32.70 -34.09
CA THR A 174 -23.97 -34.15 -34.25
C THR A 174 -22.58 -34.59 -34.71
N LYS A 175 -21.62 -34.68 -33.78
CA LYS A 175 -20.48 -35.60 -33.90
C LYS A 175 -20.33 -36.40 -32.60
N PRO A 176 -20.61 -37.74 -32.62
CA PRO A 176 -20.46 -38.56 -31.42
C PRO A 176 -18.98 -38.83 -31.14
N VAL A 177 -18.54 -38.52 -29.94
CA VAL A 177 -17.23 -38.91 -29.41
C VAL A 177 -17.23 -40.43 -29.17
N ARG A 178 -16.34 -41.12 -29.86
CA ARG A 178 -16.04 -42.54 -29.73
C ARG A 178 -15.68 -42.89 -28.28
N LYS A 179 -16.50 -43.73 -27.65
CA LYS A 179 -16.15 -44.45 -26.43
C LYS A 179 -15.32 -45.69 -26.78
N THR A 180 -14.14 -45.83 -26.23
CA THR A 180 -13.41 -47.10 -26.14
C THR A 180 -13.87 -47.87 -24.90
N ASN A 181 -14.25 -49.13 -25.14
CA ASN A 181 -14.73 -50.12 -24.20
C ASN A 181 -13.60 -50.70 -23.31
N THR A 182 -13.96 -51.08 -22.08
CA THR A 182 -13.69 -52.44 -21.56
C THR A 182 -14.76 -52.76 -20.53
N ALA A 183 -15.57 -53.74 -20.86
CA ALA A 183 -15.99 -55.07 -20.32
C ALA A 183 -15.90 -55.20 -18.79
N GLU A 184 -16.83 -55.85 -18.08
CA GLU A 184 -17.63 -57.04 -18.21
C GLU A 184 -18.75 -57.07 -17.18
N ALA A 185 -19.90 -57.59 -17.59
CA ALA A 185 -20.77 -58.66 -17.11
C ALA A 185 -21.40 -58.52 -15.71
N ASP A 186 -22.69 -58.67 -15.53
CA ASP A 186 -23.48 -59.89 -15.57
C ASP A 186 -24.97 -59.65 -15.33
N ALA A 187 -25.78 -60.60 -15.75
CA ALA A 187 -27.18 -60.79 -15.92
C ALA A 187 -28.16 -60.48 -14.77
N GLY A 188 -29.40 -60.26 -15.17
CA GLY A 188 -30.56 -60.51 -14.27
C GLY A 188 -31.90 -59.88 -14.71
N ASP A 189 -32.56 -60.55 -15.54
CA ASP A 189 -33.97 -60.79 -15.87
C ASP A 189 -35.10 -60.06 -15.10
N ALA A 190 -36.08 -59.67 -15.92
CA ALA A 190 -37.54 -59.90 -15.80
C ALA A 190 -38.50 -58.73 -15.52
N VAL A 191 -39.39 -58.64 -16.49
CA VAL A 191 -40.84 -58.47 -16.49
C VAL A 191 -41.43 -57.07 -16.62
N ALA A 192 -42.15 -56.98 -17.72
CA ALA A 192 -42.97 -55.89 -18.21
C ALA A 192 -44.27 -55.72 -17.40
N GLU A 193 -44.74 -54.48 -17.31
CA GLU A 193 -46.18 -54.15 -17.40
C GLU A 193 -46.43 -52.70 -17.83
N GLY A 194 -47.17 -52.56 -18.80
CA GLY A 194 -48.25 -51.76 -19.24
C GLY A 194 -48.20 -50.20 -19.16
N LYS A 195 -48.25 -49.67 -20.33
CA LYS A 195 -48.39 -48.29 -20.75
C LYS A 195 -49.76 -47.68 -20.52
N PRO A 196 -49.88 -46.30 -20.45
CA PRO A 196 -50.46 -45.56 -21.58
C PRO A 196 -49.59 -44.34 -22.00
N PRO A 197 -49.86 -43.76 -23.20
CA PRO A 197 -48.96 -42.82 -23.85
C PRO A 197 -49.15 -41.42 -23.28
N ALA A 198 -48.04 -40.81 -22.91
CA ALA A 198 -47.97 -39.37 -22.59
C ALA A 198 -47.39 -38.63 -23.79
N MET A 199 -47.95 -37.50 -24.03
CA MET A 199 -47.68 -36.52 -25.09
C MET A 199 -46.23 -36.03 -25.08
N ASP A 200 -45.83 -35.71 -26.29
CA ASP A 200 -44.65 -35.02 -26.72
C ASP A 200 -44.12 -33.99 -25.72
N GLY A 201 -43.01 -34.30 -25.07
CA GLY A 201 -42.18 -33.37 -24.36
C GLY A 201 -40.87 -33.25 -25.13
N GLY A 202 -40.49 -32.06 -25.51
CA GLY A 202 -39.22 -31.75 -26.17
C GLY A 202 -38.02 -32.36 -25.41
N PRO A 203 -36.85 -32.46 -26.01
CA PRO A 203 -35.70 -33.12 -25.43
C PRO A 203 -35.42 -32.52 -24.05
N ALA A 204 -35.56 -33.36 -23.01
CA ALA A 204 -35.17 -32.96 -21.67
C ALA A 204 -33.69 -32.62 -21.67
N ILE A 205 -33.37 -31.34 -21.53
CA ILE A 205 -31.99 -30.88 -21.35
C ILE A 205 -31.51 -31.50 -20.05
N ASP A 206 -30.46 -32.33 -20.15
CA ASP A 206 -29.82 -32.92 -18.98
C ASP A 206 -29.29 -31.76 -18.09
N PRO A 207 -29.78 -31.61 -16.86
CA PRO A 207 -29.27 -30.57 -15.96
C PRO A 207 -27.78 -30.62 -15.77
N ALA A 208 -27.13 -31.79 -15.94
CA ALA A 208 -25.69 -31.96 -15.89
C ALA A 208 -24.98 -31.35 -17.11
N ALA A 209 -25.66 -31.19 -18.27
CA ALA A 209 -25.11 -30.53 -19.44
C ALA A 209 -25.06 -28.98 -19.30
N LEU A 210 -25.84 -28.42 -18.35
CA LEU A 210 -25.82 -26.99 -17.99
C LEU A 210 -24.85 -26.67 -16.85
N ALA A 211 -24.24 -27.68 -16.22
CA ALA A 211 -23.26 -27.46 -15.17
C ALA A 211 -21.92 -27.05 -15.79
N LEU A 212 -21.50 -25.82 -15.48
CA LEU A 212 -20.19 -25.29 -15.87
C LEU A 212 -19.07 -26.19 -15.32
N ASN A 213 -18.13 -26.59 -16.17
CA ASN A 213 -16.93 -27.27 -15.71
C ASN A 213 -16.01 -26.32 -14.92
N HIS A 214 -15.06 -26.86 -14.17
CA HIS A 214 -14.16 -26.06 -13.30
C HIS A 214 -13.41 -24.95 -14.08
N ARG A 215 -13.04 -25.17 -15.33
CA ARG A 215 -12.36 -24.16 -16.16
C ARG A 215 -13.30 -23.04 -16.57
N GLU A 216 -14.54 -23.38 -16.90
CA GLU A 216 -15.58 -22.41 -17.26
C GLU A 216 -16.00 -21.59 -16.04
N GLN A 217 -16.13 -22.23 -14.86
CA GLN A 217 -16.36 -21.51 -13.61
C GLN A 217 -15.24 -20.54 -13.28
N THR A 218 -13.98 -20.97 -13.44
CA THR A 218 -12.83 -20.10 -13.19
C THR A 218 -12.79 -18.94 -14.20
N ALA A 219 -13.03 -19.22 -15.49
CA ALA A 219 -13.08 -18.19 -16.52
C ALA A 219 -14.21 -17.19 -16.29
N LEU A 220 -15.38 -17.67 -15.88
CA LEU A 220 -16.51 -16.81 -15.54
C LEU A 220 -16.21 -15.94 -14.31
N GLN A 221 -15.58 -16.53 -13.27
CA GLN A 221 -15.15 -15.77 -12.09
C GLN A 221 -14.12 -14.70 -12.44
N GLU A 222 -13.16 -15.02 -13.32
CA GLU A 222 -12.17 -14.04 -13.81
C GLU A 222 -12.84 -12.93 -14.63
N MET A 223 -13.84 -13.25 -15.43
CA MET A 223 -14.61 -12.25 -16.20
C MET A 223 -15.40 -11.34 -15.28
N ILE A 224 -16.16 -11.89 -14.32
CA ILE A 224 -16.92 -11.11 -13.32
C ILE A 224 -15.96 -10.18 -12.56
N PHE A 225 -14.86 -10.70 -12.07
CA PHE A 225 -13.87 -9.92 -11.34
C PHE A 225 -13.24 -8.79 -12.19
N ARG A 226 -13.02 -9.03 -13.48
CA ARG A 226 -12.53 -8.01 -14.43
C ARG A 226 -13.56 -6.92 -14.66
N GLU A 227 -14.83 -7.29 -14.77
CA GLU A 227 -15.93 -6.37 -15.00
C GLU A 227 -16.21 -5.50 -13.77
N GLU A 228 -16.23 -6.11 -12.58
CA GLU A 228 -16.33 -5.37 -11.32
C GLU A 228 -15.20 -4.35 -11.15
N ARG A 229 -13.98 -4.72 -11.50
CA ARG A 229 -12.81 -3.80 -11.50
C ARG A 229 -12.98 -2.67 -12.51
N ALA A 230 -13.44 -2.96 -13.71
CA ALA A 230 -13.66 -1.94 -14.74
C ALA A 230 -14.73 -0.93 -14.28
N ALA A 231 -15.81 -1.42 -13.69
CA ALA A 231 -16.88 -0.58 -13.13
C ALA A 231 -16.37 0.29 -11.96
N SER A 232 -15.61 -0.28 -11.03
CA SER A 232 -15.00 0.44 -9.91
C SER A 232 -14.05 1.55 -10.40
N THR A 233 -13.18 1.22 -11.35
CA THR A 233 -12.23 2.19 -11.94
C THR A 233 -12.96 3.34 -12.64
N ALA A 234 -14.02 3.03 -13.37
CA ALA A 234 -14.81 4.03 -14.06
C ALA A 234 -15.54 4.97 -13.09
N HIS A 235 -16.08 4.42 -11.98
CA HIS A 235 -16.71 5.21 -10.91
C HIS A 235 -15.70 6.17 -10.26
N LEU A 236 -14.50 5.69 -9.95
CA LEU A 236 -13.43 6.53 -9.39
C LEU A 236 -13.01 7.66 -10.32
N ASN A 237 -12.84 7.37 -11.62
CA ASN A 237 -12.54 8.42 -12.60
C ASN A 237 -13.61 9.51 -12.62
N MET A 238 -14.88 9.12 -12.57
CA MET A 238 -15.99 10.08 -12.53
C MET A 238 -15.95 10.96 -11.28
N LEU A 239 -15.67 10.38 -10.10
CA LEU A 239 -15.55 11.15 -8.86
C LEU A 239 -14.37 12.12 -8.92
N LEU A 240 -13.23 11.69 -9.46
CA LEU A 240 -12.05 12.53 -9.63
C LEU A 240 -12.26 13.65 -10.65
N ASP A 241 -12.94 13.37 -11.76
CA ASP A 241 -13.30 14.38 -12.75
C ASP A 241 -14.31 15.39 -12.19
N SER A 242 -15.23 14.92 -11.35
CA SER A 242 -16.17 15.78 -10.63
C SER A 242 -15.45 16.77 -9.72
N LEU A 243 -14.41 16.33 -8.99
CA LEU A 243 -13.59 17.24 -8.18
C LEU A 243 -12.96 18.37 -8.99
N LEU A 244 -12.63 18.15 -10.27
CA LEU A 244 -12.06 19.18 -11.15
C LEU A 244 -13.11 20.18 -11.65
N GLN A 245 -14.40 19.85 -11.58
CA GLN A 245 -15.51 20.67 -12.09
C GLN A 245 -16.20 21.48 -11.00
N TYR A 246 -16.21 20.99 -9.75
CA TYR A 246 -16.92 21.66 -8.66
C TYR A 246 -16.17 22.87 -8.14
N GLN A 247 -16.94 23.95 -7.90
CA GLN A 247 -16.46 25.20 -7.32
C GLN A 247 -17.03 25.46 -5.91
N ASP A 248 -17.90 24.59 -5.41
CA ASP A 248 -18.47 24.67 -4.06
C ASP A 248 -17.69 23.80 -3.08
N GLU A 249 -17.29 24.43 -1.96
CA GLU A 249 -16.52 23.78 -0.87
C GLU A 249 -17.25 22.58 -0.26
N LYS A 250 -18.57 22.66 -0.09
CA LYS A 250 -19.36 21.58 0.53
C LYS A 250 -19.45 20.35 -0.38
N GLU A 251 -19.75 20.56 -1.66
CA GLU A 251 -19.83 19.45 -2.64
C GLU A 251 -18.46 18.79 -2.80
N PHE A 252 -17.39 19.57 -2.85
CA PHE A 252 -16.03 19.07 -2.90
C PHE A 252 -15.68 18.21 -1.66
N SER A 253 -16.05 18.69 -0.46
CA SER A 253 -15.84 17.93 0.78
C SER A 253 -16.62 16.62 0.81
N MET A 254 -17.87 16.61 0.31
CA MET A 254 -18.68 15.38 0.23
C MET A 254 -18.03 14.33 -0.68
N ILE A 255 -17.47 14.73 -1.83
CA ILE A 255 -16.77 13.80 -2.71
C ILE A 255 -15.52 13.25 -2.04
N LEU A 256 -14.75 14.09 -1.33
CA LEU A 256 -13.59 13.62 -0.56
C LEU A 256 -13.97 12.62 0.54
N ASP A 257 -15.13 12.78 1.16
CA ASP A 257 -15.63 11.82 2.14
C ASP A 257 -15.93 10.46 1.48
N VAL A 258 -16.62 10.45 0.34
CA VAL A 258 -16.89 9.23 -0.45
C VAL A 258 -15.57 8.57 -0.88
N LEU A 259 -14.60 9.34 -1.39
CA LEU A 259 -13.29 8.82 -1.79
C LEU A 259 -12.49 8.28 -0.59
N SER A 260 -12.71 8.80 0.62
CA SER A 260 -12.08 8.26 1.84
C SER A 260 -12.59 6.86 2.16
N GLU A 261 -13.91 6.64 2.08
CA GLU A 261 -14.54 5.33 2.30
C GLU A 261 -14.11 4.34 1.21
N GLU A 262 -14.08 4.80 -0.04
CA GLU A 262 -13.66 3.97 -1.17
C GLU A 262 -12.19 3.57 -1.09
N PHE A 263 -11.32 4.47 -0.61
CA PHE A 263 -9.91 4.17 -0.34
C PHE A 263 -9.75 3.01 0.66
N ALA A 264 -10.49 3.03 1.76
CA ALA A 264 -10.45 1.94 2.75
C ALA A 264 -11.06 0.64 2.18
N SER A 265 -12.16 0.74 1.44
CA SER A 265 -12.86 -0.39 0.82
C SER A 265 -12.00 -1.08 -0.24
N SER A 266 -11.15 -0.32 -0.96
CA SER A 266 -10.25 -0.87 -1.98
C SER A 266 -9.24 -1.87 -1.42
N PHE A 267 -8.79 -1.70 -0.17
CA PHE A 267 -7.93 -2.68 0.49
C PHE A 267 -8.69 -3.97 0.80
N VAL A 268 -9.94 -3.86 1.28
CA VAL A 268 -10.78 -5.03 1.58
C VAL A 268 -11.07 -5.85 0.33
N ARG A 269 -11.27 -5.17 -0.81
CA ARG A 269 -11.50 -5.80 -2.12
C ARG A 269 -10.23 -6.23 -2.86
N HIS A 270 -9.03 -6.00 -2.29
CA HIS A 270 -7.73 -6.22 -2.92
C HIS A 270 -7.51 -5.43 -4.24
N GLU A 271 -8.15 -4.28 -4.38
CA GLU A 271 -8.08 -3.37 -5.53
C GLU A 271 -7.04 -2.25 -5.28
N PHE A 272 -5.77 -2.59 -5.15
CA PHE A 272 -4.72 -1.65 -4.76
C PHE A 272 -4.43 -0.56 -5.80
N GLU A 273 -4.69 -0.86 -7.07
CA GLU A 273 -4.64 0.12 -8.16
C GLU A 273 -5.70 1.22 -7.97
N ALA A 274 -6.88 0.87 -7.46
CA ALA A 274 -7.94 1.83 -7.16
C ALA A 274 -7.51 2.80 -6.04
N ALA A 275 -6.93 2.27 -4.96
CA ALA A 275 -6.36 3.09 -3.90
C ALA A 275 -5.30 4.07 -4.43
N LEU A 276 -4.40 3.59 -5.29
CA LEU A 276 -3.35 4.41 -5.89
C LEU A 276 -3.94 5.47 -6.84
N MET A 277 -4.96 5.11 -7.62
CA MET A 277 -5.63 6.04 -8.53
C MET A 277 -6.30 7.21 -7.78
N ILE A 278 -6.90 6.95 -6.62
CA ILE A 278 -7.44 8.01 -5.75
C ILE A 278 -6.31 8.97 -5.33
N LEU A 279 -5.17 8.46 -4.89
CA LEU A 279 -4.05 9.27 -4.43
C LEU A 279 -3.39 10.07 -5.57
N ASP A 280 -3.15 9.44 -6.72
CA ASP A 280 -2.61 10.09 -7.91
C ASP A 280 -3.59 11.15 -8.44
N GLY A 281 -4.91 10.87 -8.37
CA GLY A 281 -5.98 11.82 -8.71
C GLY A 281 -5.94 13.07 -7.82
N MET A 282 -5.79 12.92 -6.51
CA MET A 282 -5.65 14.07 -5.60
C MET A 282 -4.43 14.94 -5.95
N ARG A 283 -3.33 14.30 -6.32
CA ARG A 283 -2.12 15.02 -6.77
C ARG A 283 -2.36 15.75 -8.08
N LEU A 284 -3.08 15.14 -9.01
CA LEU A 284 -3.45 15.77 -10.28
C LEU A 284 -4.36 16.99 -10.04
N VAL A 285 -5.35 16.87 -9.16
CA VAL A 285 -6.24 17.98 -8.77
C VAL A 285 -5.43 19.15 -8.24
N LEU A 286 -4.48 18.90 -7.31
CA LEU A 286 -3.60 19.94 -6.77
C LEU A 286 -2.69 20.57 -7.84
N SER A 287 -2.15 19.77 -8.75
CA SER A 287 -1.20 20.24 -9.77
C SER A 287 -1.86 20.91 -10.97
N SER A 288 -3.14 20.65 -11.22
CA SER A 288 -3.86 21.15 -12.40
C SER A 288 -4.02 22.67 -12.43
N GLY A 289 -3.95 23.34 -11.28
CA GLY A 289 -4.19 24.79 -11.15
C GLY A 289 -5.60 25.22 -11.59
N ARG A 290 -6.50 24.27 -11.88
CA ARG A 290 -7.89 24.57 -12.31
C ARG A 290 -8.72 25.06 -11.15
N ILE A 291 -8.48 24.54 -9.94
CA ILE A 291 -9.17 24.97 -8.73
C ILE A 291 -8.39 26.14 -8.12
N ARG A 292 -8.83 27.35 -8.41
CA ARG A 292 -8.25 28.59 -7.85
C ARG A 292 -8.74 28.93 -6.44
N ALA A 293 -9.66 28.15 -5.91
CA ALA A 293 -10.25 28.37 -4.60
C ALA A 293 -9.24 28.04 -3.49
N GLY A 294 -9.00 28.97 -2.58
CA GLY A 294 -8.03 28.82 -1.49
C GLY A 294 -8.35 27.72 -0.48
N TRP A 295 -9.59 27.19 -0.48
CA TRP A 295 -10.04 26.11 0.40
C TRP A 295 -9.68 24.69 -0.11
N ALA A 296 -9.43 24.50 -1.40
CA ALA A 296 -9.23 23.16 -1.98
C ALA A 296 -7.95 22.48 -1.48
N GLY A 297 -6.84 23.21 -1.38
CA GLY A 297 -5.59 22.67 -0.82
C GLY A 297 -5.75 22.13 0.59
N PRO A 298 -6.23 22.95 1.55
CA PRO A 298 -6.51 22.49 2.92
C PRO A 298 -7.46 21.29 3.00
N LEU A 299 -8.49 21.19 2.16
CA LEU A 299 -9.40 20.05 2.15
C LEU A 299 -8.70 18.77 1.66
N ILE A 300 -7.88 18.85 0.62
CA ILE A 300 -7.11 17.68 0.13
C ILE A 300 -6.05 17.27 1.18
N GLU A 301 -5.38 18.21 1.84
CA GLU A 301 -4.48 17.89 2.96
C GLU A 301 -5.25 17.22 4.12
N GLY A 302 -6.46 17.70 4.41
CA GLY A 302 -7.38 17.09 5.36
C GLY A 302 -7.74 15.65 4.96
N PHE A 303 -8.08 15.43 3.70
CA PHE A 303 -8.35 14.11 3.14
C PHE A 303 -7.14 13.17 3.30
N ILE A 304 -5.93 13.56 2.87
CA ILE A 304 -4.71 12.75 3.03
C ILE A 304 -4.45 12.45 4.51
N THR A 305 -4.70 13.41 5.39
CA THR A 305 -4.57 13.22 6.83
C THR A 305 -5.58 12.22 7.38
N LYS A 306 -6.82 12.26 6.88
CA LYS A 306 -7.92 11.35 7.24
C LYS A 306 -7.60 9.91 6.81
N ILE A 307 -7.26 9.68 5.54
CA ILE A 307 -6.98 8.34 5.02
C ILE A 307 -5.67 7.74 5.57
N SER A 308 -4.75 8.58 6.06
CA SER A 308 -3.52 8.12 6.72
C SER A 308 -3.73 7.72 8.17
N ALA A 309 -4.92 7.94 8.74
CA ALA A 309 -5.24 7.55 10.11
C ALA A 309 -5.55 6.05 10.21
N ALA A 310 -5.33 5.46 11.39
CA ALA A 310 -5.49 4.04 11.65
C ALA A 310 -6.84 3.44 11.16
N PRO A 311 -8.01 4.09 11.30
CA PRO A 311 -9.28 3.50 10.85
C PRO A 311 -9.32 3.16 9.36
N TYR A 312 -8.67 3.97 8.51
CA TYR A 312 -8.67 3.79 7.05
C TYR A 312 -7.57 2.83 6.56
N LEU A 313 -6.50 2.67 7.32
CA LEU A 313 -5.37 1.78 6.99
C LEU A 313 -5.46 0.42 7.71
N LYS A 314 -6.37 0.26 8.69
CA LYS A 314 -6.52 -0.99 9.43
C LYS A 314 -6.80 -2.20 8.55
N PRO A 315 -7.64 -2.13 7.49
CA PRO A 315 -7.82 -3.26 6.57
C PRO A 315 -6.51 -3.77 5.96
N LEU A 316 -5.51 -2.90 5.82
CA LEU A 316 -4.20 -3.28 5.32
C LEU A 316 -3.46 -4.23 6.29
N GLU A 317 -3.64 -4.09 7.59
CA GLU A 317 -3.04 -5.00 8.58
C GLU A 317 -3.55 -6.44 8.40
N ASP A 318 -4.84 -6.59 8.10
CA ASP A 318 -5.51 -7.90 7.96
C ASP A 318 -5.05 -8.64 6.70
N ILE A 319 -4.83 -7.92 5.59
CA ILE A 319 -4.43 -8.50 4.30
C ILE A 319 -2.91 -8.56 4.09
N TRP A 320 -2.13 -7.93 4.98
CA TRP A 320 -0.69 -7.74 4.78
C TRP A 320 0.08 -9.04 4.58
N SER A 321 -0.36 -10.14 5.23
CA SER A 321 0.25 -11.46 5.10
C SER A 321 0.11 -12.07 3.69
N ASP A 322 -0.88 -11.64 2.93
CA ASP A 322 -1.25 -12.22 1.64
C ASP A 322 -0.68 -11.42 0.45
N ILE A 323 -0.02 -10.29 0.74
CA ILE A 323 0.55 -9.41 -0.28
C ILE A 323 1.75 -10.07 -0.96
N SER A 324 1.69 -10.11 -2.29
CA SER A 324 2.75 -10.64 -3.15
C SER A 324 3.85 -9.60 -3.41
N LEU A 325 5.05 -10.09 -3.75
CA LEU A 325 6.15 -9.22 -4.17
C LEU A 325 5.83 -8.38 -5.43
N GLN A 326 4.93 -8.86 -6.29
CA GLN A 326 4.51 -8.12 -7.50
C GLN A 326 3.72 -6.86 -7.14
N GLN A 327 3.00 -6.88 -6.02
CA GLN A 327 2.23 -5.75 -5.51
C GLN A 327 3.08 -4.74 -4.72
N ALA A 328 4.32 -5.08 -4.39
CA ALA A 328 5.20 -4.23 -3.58
C ALA A 328 5.40 -2.82 -4.17
N GLU A 329 5.52 -2.70 -5.50
CA GLU A 329 5.72 -1.40 -6.15
C GLU A 329 4.47 -0.51 -6.04
N LEU A 330 3.26 -1.09 -6.07
CA LEU A 330 2.01 -0.37 -5.85
C LEU A 330 1.97 0.20 -4.42
N PHE A 331 2.27 -0.64 -3.42
CA PHE A 331 2.29 -0.21 -2.03
C PHE A 331 3.36 0.84 -1.76
N LYS A 332 4.52 0.74 -2.37
CA LYS A 332 5.57 1.76 -2.28
C LYS A 332 5.06 3.13 -2.76
N ARG A 333 4.33 3.17 -3.87
CA ARG A 333 3.71 4.38 -4.39
C ARG A 333 2.61 4.89 -3.45
N ILE A 334 1.72 4.01 -2.96
CA ILE A 334 0.67 4.37 -2.00
C ILE A 334 1.29 5.02 -0.76
N PHE A 335 2.31 4.40 -0.15
CA PHE A 335 2.94 4.90 1.07
C PHE A 335 3.64 6.25 0.90
N GLN A 336 4.11 6.58 -0.31
CA GLN A 336 4.70 7.89 -0.59
C GLN A 336 3.69 9.05 -0.50
N HIS A 337 2.42 8.78 -0.73
CA HIS A 337 1.35 9.78 -0.65
C HIS A 337 0.82 9.99 0.77
N LEU A 338 1.08 9.06 1.70
CA LEU A 338 0.53 9.12 3.04
C LEU A 338 1.15 10.24 3.88
N ASN A 339 0.41 10.63 4.91
CA ASN A 339 0.82 11.56 5.95
C ASN A 339 1.61 10.82 7.06
N PRO A 340 2.50 11.49 7.84
CA PRO A 340 3.19 10.90 8.97
C PRO A 340 2.33 10.17 9.99
N ARG A 341 1.03 10.44 10.07
CA ARG A 341 0.08 9.67 10.91
C ARG A 341 0.00 8.18 10.56
N ALA A 342 0.31 7.82 9.31
CA ALA A 342 0.35 6.43 8.87
C ALA A 342 1.46 5.61 9.52
N VAL A 343 2.47 6.26 10.13
CA VAL A 343 3.63 5.57 10.74
C VAL A 343 3.19 4.57 11.81
N GLU A 344 2.14 4.85 12.56
CA GLU A 344 1.61 3.92 13.57
C GLU A 344 1.15 2.61 12.93
N THR A 345 0.28 2.65 11.93
CA THR A 345 -0.20 1.45 11.21
C THR A 345 0.94 0.75 10.47
N LEU A 346 1.80 1.51 9.77
CA LEU A 346 2.95 0.93 9.07
C LEU A 346 3.93 0.22 10.02
N ALA A 347 4.09 0.72 11.25
CA ALA A 347 4.91 0.06 12.25
C ALA A 347 4.30 -1.29 12.69
N HIS A 348 2.97 -1.41 12.75
CA HIS A 348 2.30 -2.69 12.99
C HIS A 348 2.58 -3.70 11.88
N LEU A 349 2.68 -3.26 10.63
CA LEU A 349 3.04 -4.14 9.50
C LEU A 349 4.45 -4.72 9.64
N LEU A 350 5.40 -4.05 10.32
CA LEU A 350 6.74 -4.58 10.58
C LEU A 350 6.74 -5.75 11.56
N VAL A 351 5.71 -5.88 12.40
CA VAL A 351 5.59 -7.00 13.36
C VAL A 351 5.11 -8.26 12.67
N ALA A 352 4.35 -8.15 11.58
CA ALA A 352 3.93 -9.26 10.75
C ALA A 352 5.15 -9.88 10.05
N ARG A 353 5.17 -11.23 9.96
CA ARG A 353 6.28 -11.95 9.34
C ARG A 353 6.16 -11.85 7.82
N GLN A 354 7.07 -11.15 7.19
CA GLN A 354 7.06 -10.88 5.75
C GLN A 354 8.41 -11.21 5.09
N PRO A 355 8.44 -11.41 3.76
CA PRO A 355 9.69 -11.45 3.00
C PRO A 355 10.50 -10.16 3.17
N ALA A 356 11.82 -10.28 3.26
CA ALA A 356 12.73 -9.15 3.49
C ALA A 356 12.52 -7.94 2.55
N PRO A 357 12.17 -8.08 1.24
CA PRO A 357 11.89 -6.93 0.39
C PRO A 357 10.68 -6.11 0.82
N LEU A 358 9.61 -6.75 1.32
CA LEU A 358 8.42 -6.07 1.83
C LEU A 358 8.72 -5.38 3.17
N GLU A 359 9.45 -6.04 4.08
CA GLU A 359 9.91 -5.41 5.31
C GLU A 359 10.72 -4.13 5.00
N GLN A 360 11.68 -4.22 4.08
CA GLN A 360 12.52 -3.10 3.69
C GLN A 360 11.72 -1.95 3.04
N MET A 361 10.69 -2.27 2.28
CA MET A 361 9.79 -1.28 1.69
C MET A 361 9.03 -0.50 2.77
N VAL A 362 8.47 -1.19 3.78
CA VAL A 362 7.77 -0.55 4.90
C VAL A 362 8.75 0.28 5.74
N GLU A 363 9.95 -0.23 6.03
CA GLU A 363 10.99 0.53 6.71
C GLU A 363 11.32 1.84 5.97
N ASN A 364 11.52 1.77 4.64
CA ASN A 364 11.78 2.95 3.81
C ASN A 364 10.62 3.94 3.83
N ALA A 365 9.38 3.46 3.80
CA ALA A 365 8.18 4.29 3.90
C ALA A 365 8.13 5.02 5.25
N ILE A 366 8.34 4.31 6.36
CA ILE A 366 8.37 4.91 7.69
C ILE A 366 9.48 5.96 7.78
N ILE A 367 10.69 5.67 7.30
CA ILE A 367 11.81 6.62 7.30
C ILE A 367 11.44 7.89 6.53
N SER A 368 10.86 7.73 5.34
CA SER A 368 10.42 8.87 4.51
C SER A 368 9.36 9.74 5.22
N LEU A 369 8.39 9.12 5.88
CA LEU A 369 7.34 9.82 6.61
C LEU A 369 7.89 10.51 7.87
N VAL A 370 8.78 9.85 8.60
CA VAL A 370 9.44 10.41 9.79
C VAL A 370 10.34 11.59 9.45
N HIS A 371 10.98 11.60 8.28
CA HIS A 371 11.73 12.79 7.81
C HIS A 371 10.83 14.01 7.59
N ARG A 372 9.54 13.81 7.28
CA ARG A 372 8.56 14.89 7.13
C ARG A 372 8.07 15.40 8.49
N ASP A 373 7.83 14.49 9.45
CA ASP A 373 7.46 14.82 10.82
C ASP A 373 7.86 13.69 11.78
N ALA A 374 8.90 13.92 12.55
CA ALA A 374 9.41 12.96 13.52
C ALA A 374 8.57 12.86 14.80
N SER A 375 7.62 13.76 15.04
CA SER A 375 6.78 13.74 16.24
C SER A 375 5.86 12.51 16.32
N CYS A 376 5.51 11.93 15.16
CA CYS A 376 4.71 10.70 15.08
C CYS A 376 5.33 9.50 15.82
N LEU A 377 6.66 9.47 15.98
CA LEU A 377 7.36 8.41 16.72
C LEU A 377 7.16 8.49 18.25
N GLU A 378 6.79 9.64 18.80
CA GLU A 378 6.75 9.80 20.26
C GLU A 378 5.68 8.93 20.93
N GLY A 379 4.49 8.89 20.34
CA GLY A 379 3.40 8.03 20.78
C GLY A 379 3.73 6.55 20.59
N LEU A 380 4.22 6.22 19.41
CA LEU A 380 4.56 4.86 19.03
C LEU A 380 5.63 4.25 19.95
N ILE A 381 6.72 4.97 20.23
CA ILE A 381 7.79 4.48 21.12
C ILE A 381 7.31 4.33 22.56
N ARG A 382 6.43 5.23 23.03
CA ARG A 382 5.92 5.18 24.40
C ARG A 382 5.05 3.96 24.67
N HIS A 383 4.27 3.55 23.67
CA HIS A 383 3.29 2.48 23.78
C HIS A 383 3.72 1.17 23.10
N SER A 384 4.94 1.11 22.54
CA SER A 384 5.45 -0.07 21.88
C SER A 384 5.65 -1.24 22.87
N ASP A 385 5.24 -2.42 22.47
CA ASP A 385 5.60 -3.67 23.12
C ASP A 385 7.04 -4.08 22.73
N GLU A 386 7.54 -5.18 23.29
CA GLU A 386 8.89 -5.66 23.02
C GLU A 386 9.12 -5.97 21.53
N ARG A 387 8.13 -6.56 20.84
CA ARG A 387 8.25 -6.94 19.43
C ARG A 387 8.29 -5.71 18.53
N MET A 388 7.38 -4.79 18.74
CA MET A 388 7.32 -3.53 18.01
C MET A 388 8.61 -2.72 18.24
N ALA A 389 9.01 -2.54 19.50
CA ALA A 389 10.22 -1.79 19.84
C ALA A 389 11.47 -2.41 19.19
N ALA A 390 11.60 -3.72 19.16
CA ALA A 390 12.71 -4.41 18.51
C ALA A 390 12.75 -4.16 17.00
N ARG A 391 11.58 -4.10 16.35
CA ARG A 391 11.46 -3.79 14.90
C ARG A 391 11.72 -2.32 14.59
N LEU A 392 11.44 -1.43 15.52
CA LEU A 392 11.71 0.00 15.34
C LEU A 392 13.21 0.34 15.45
N VAL A 393 14.02 -0.41 16.18
CA VAL A 393 15.45 -0.10 16.34
C VAL A 393 16.19 0.01 15.00
N PRO A 394 16.10 -0.93 14.03
CA PRO A 394 16.73 -0.78 12.72
C PRO A 394 16.26 0.45 11.94
N VAL A 395 14.95 0.74 12.00
CA VAL A 395 14.33 1.91 11.34
C VAL A 395 14.92 3.20 11.91
N LEU A 396 14.95 3.31 13.26
CA LEU A 396 15.48 4.49 13.94
C LEU A 396 16.99 4.65 13.72
N PHE A 397 17.73 3.56 13.60
CA PHE A 397 19.16 3.60 13.27
C PHE A 397 19.42 4.16 11.87
N ARG A 398 18.54 3.89 10.91
CA ARG A 398 18.61 4.43 9.53
C ARG A 398 18.18 5.89 9.40
N LEU A 399 17.52 6.45 10.44
CA LEU A 399 17.33 7.88 10.54
C LEU A 399 18.70 8.54 10.77
N GLU A 400 19.09 9.45 9.93
CA GLU A 400 20.38 10.12 10.09
C GLU A 400 20.31 11.25 11.13
N GLY A 401 21.46 11.54 11.79
CA GLY A 401 21.61 12.70 12.65
C GLY A 401 21.05 12.55 14.07
N ASP A 402 20.79 13.70 14.72
CA ASP A 402 20.39 13.78 16.13
C ASP A 402 19.03 13.13 16.43
N ALA A 403 18.14 13.07 15.42
CA ALA A 403 16.84 12.41 15.56
C ALA A 403 17.01 10.92 15.87
N SER A 404 17.93 10.23 15.20
CA SER A 404 18.22 8.82 15.45
C SER A 404 18.65 8.62 16.91
N VAL A 405 19.62 9.38 17.40
CA VAL A 405 20.11 9.29 18.78
C VAL A 405 19.00 9.60 19.79
N LYS A 406 18.21 10.64 19.56
CA LYS A 406 17.08 11.04 20.42
C LYS A 406 16.08 9.88 20.62
N TYR A 407 15.65 9.25 19.53
CA TYR A 407 14.63 8.20 19.61
C TYR A 407 15.19 6.85 20.08
N LEU A 408 16.41 6.49 19.67
CA LEU A 408 17.11 5.32 20.20
C LEU A 408 17.38 5.45 21.71
N THR A 409 17.68 6.65 22.21
CA THR A 409 17.84 6.92 23.65
C THR A 409 16.52 6.70 24.41
N LYS A 410 15.36 7.01 23.81
CA LYS A 410 14.07 6.66 24.38
C LYS A 410 13.88 5.14 24.47
N LEU A 411 14.21 4.39 23.42
CA LEU A 411 14.16 2.92 23.44
C LEU A 411 15.20 2.29 24.37
N ALA A 412 16.33 2.95 24.64
CA ALA A 412 17.30 2.50 25.64
C ALA A 412 16.74 2.57 27.08
N ARG A 413 15.58 3.16 27.29
CA ARG A 413 14.83 3.18 28.57
C ARG A 413 13.62 2.24 28.58
N HIS A 414 13.47 1.39 27.55
CA HIS A 414 12.37 0.44 27.43
C HIS A 414 12.39 -0.61 28.57
N PRO A 415 11.25 -1.11 29.06
CA PRO A 415 11.20 -2.13 30.11
C PRO A 415 11.99 -3.39 29.78
N SER A 416 11.93 -3.87 28.52
CA SER A 416 12.60 -5.08 28.04
C SER A 416 14.11 -4.86 27.87
N ALA A 417 14.94 -5.66 28.54
CA ALA A 417 16.40 -5.62 28.44
C ALA A 417 16.94 -5.95 27.02
N PRO A 418 16.39 -6.92 26.26
CA PRO A 418 16.73 -7.12 24.86
C PRO A 418 16.59 -5.87 24.00
N VAL A 419 15.49 -5.12 24.15
CA VAL A 419 15.25 -3.86 23.40
C VAL A 419 16.30 -2.81 23.80
N ARG A 420 16.53 -2.60 25.11
CA ARG A 420 17.55 -1.66 25.59
C ARG A 420 18.93 -2.00 25.01
N ARG A 421 19.30 -3.29 25.04
CA ARG A 421 20.56 -3.78 24.48
C ARG A 421 20.70 -3.52 22.97
N MET A 422 19.62 -3.72 22.20
CA MET A 422 19.60 -3.42 20.76
C MET A 422 19.75 -1.90 20.52
N ALA A 423 18.99 -1.08 21.25
CA ALA A 423 19.05 0.37 21.15
C ALA A 423 20.46 0.91 21.49
N ILE A 424 21.07 0.43 22.56
CA ILE A 424 22.44 0.80 22.96
C ILE A 424 23.45 0.42 21.85
N LYS A 425 23.34 -0.76 21.26
CA LYS A 425 24.20 -1.14 20.12
C LYS A 425 23.99 -0.20 18.94
N ALA A 426 22.74 0.13 18.62
CA ALA A 426 22.43 1.04 17.53
C ALA A 426 23.03 2.44 17.79
N ILE A 427 22.86 3.01 19.00
CA ILE A 427 23.45 4.31 19.38
C ILE A 427 24.97 4.30 19.17
N ALA A 428 25.65 3.23 19.58
CA ALA A 428 27.09 3.12 19.45
C ALA A 428 27.60 3.17 18.00
N HIS A 429 26.76 2.83 17.02
CA HIS A 429 27.11 2.82 15.60
C HIS A 429 26.61 4.07 14.85
N VAL A 430 25.88 4.99 15.51
CA VAL A 430 25.52 6.28 14.91
C VAL A 430 26.78 7.13 14.73
N ARG A 431 26.84 7.88 13.65
CA ARG A 431 27.97 8.78 13.35
C ARG A 431 28.19 9.79 14.48
N GLY A 432 29.43 10.00 14.84
CA GLY A 432 29.83 10.93 15.91
C GLY A 432 30.18 10.24 17.23
N ASP A 433 30.63 11.03 18.21
CA ASP A 433 30.99 10.52 19.53
C ASP A 433 29.72 10.41 20.41
N GLN A 434 29.26 9.18 20.60
CA GLN A 434 28.10 8.85 21.43
C GLN A 434 28.47 8.41 22.85
N THR A 435 29.71 8.57 23.24
CA THR A 435 30.26 8.10 24.54
C THR A 435 29.43 8.63 25.71
N THR A 436 29.11 9.92 25.73
CA THR A 436 28.34 10.55 26.82
C THR A 436 26.93 9.96 26.88
N THR A 437 26.26 9.79 25.74
CA THR A 437 24.91 9.20 25.65
C THR A 437 24.90 7.75 26.14
N LEU A 438 25.89 6.94 25.74
CA LEU A 438 26.02 5.57 26.19
C LEU A 438 26.29 5.49 27.69
N PHE A 439 27.07 6.42 28.21
CA PHE A 439 27.44 6.45 29.62
C PHE A 439 26.27 6.72 30.57
N GLU A 440 25.20 7.39 30.09
CA GLU A 440 23.97 7.57 30.88
C GLU A 440 23.36 6.23 31.34
N PHE A 441 23.60 5.15 30.61
CA PHE A 441 23.04 3.82 30.84
C PHE A 441 24.04 2.87 31.54
N ILE A 442 25.17 3.35 32.03
CA ILE A 442 26.22 2.51 32.62
C ILE A 442 25.74 1.69 33.83
N ASP A 443 24.72 2.17 34.52
CA ASP A 443 24.10 1.53 35.69
C ASP A 443 22.81 0.77 35.35
N ASP A 444 22.64 0.34 34.09
CA ASP A 444 21.47 -0.45 33.69
C ASP A 444 21.26 -1.65 34.63
N PRO A 445 20.02 -1.96 35.05
CA PRO A 445 19.75 -3.10 35.93
C PRO A 445 20.21 -4.43 35.34
N ASP A 446 20.20 -4.57 34.01
CA ASP A 446 20.59 -5.80 33.32
C ASP A 446 22.10 -5.84 33.04
N THR A 447 22.75 -6.93 33.46
CA THR A 447 24.19 -7.14 33.29
C THR A 447 24.59 -7.21 31.82
N SER A 448 23.73 -7.79 30.95
CA SER A 448 24.05 -7.91 29.51
C SER A 448 24.05 -6.58 28.80
N VAL A 449 23.21 -5.63 29.25
CA VAL A 449 23.17 -4.26 28.74
C VAL A 449 24.43 -3.52 29.17
N ARG A 450 24.80 -3.57 30.46
CA ARG A 450 26.03 -2.95 30.99
C ARG A 450 27.28 -3.43 30.26
N ARG A 451 27.38 -4.74 30.00
CA ARG A 451 28.53 -5.33 29.24
C ARG A 451 28.61 -4.79 27.82
N VAL A 452 27.47 -4.63 27.14
CA VAL A 452 27.46 -4.04 25.80
C VAL A 452 27.95 -2.60 25.83
N ILE A 453 27.49 -1.78 26.79
CA ILE A 453 27.93 -0.38 26.95
C ILE A 453 29.45 -0.32 27.15
N LEU A 454 29.96 -1.08 28.14
CA LEU A 454 31.40 -1.10 28.44
C LEU A 454 32.23 -1.59 27.26
N LYS A 455 31.73 -2.62 26.53
CA LYS A 455 32.40 -3.11 25.32
C LYS A 455 32.47 -2.03 24.23
N GLN A 456 31.41 -1.26 24.03
CA GLN A 456 31.39 -0.19 23.04
C GLN A 456 32.34 0.95 23.43
N ILE A 457 32.33 1.37 24.69
CA ILE A 457 33.22 2.40 25.23
C ILE A 457 34.68 1.96 25.13
N SER A 458 34.98 0.66 25.30
CA SER A 458 36.35 0.14 25.26
C SER A 458 36.99 0.10 23.86
N GLN A 459 36.16 0.15 22.78
CA GLN A 459 36.65 -0.01 21.40
C GLN A 459 37.45 1.20 20.89
N VAL A 460 37.20 2.38 21.46
CA VAL A 460 37.87 3.62 21.03
C VAL A 460 38.58 4.25 22.21
N ARG A 461 39.87 4.55 22.05
CA ARG A 461 40.60 5.38 23.02
C ARG A 461 40.08 6.81 22.91
N ASN A 462 39.28 7.21 23.88
CA ASN A 462 38.63 8.51 23.92
C ASN A 462 38.83 9.14 25.30
N GLU A 463 39.33 10.37 25.31
CA GLU A 463 39.56 11.13 26.56
C GLU A 463 38.22 11.33 27.33
N THR A 464 37.11 11.53 26.63
CA THR A 464 35.78 11.64 27.25
C THR A 464 35.42 10.37 28.00
N ALA A 465 35.64 9.20 27.41
CA ALA A 465 35.39 7.90 28.04
C ALA A 465 36.27 7.70 29.29
N GLU A 466 37.56 8.06 29.20
CA GLU A 466 38.51 8.00 30.34
C GLU A 466 38.04 8.89 31.50
N ASP A 467 37.69 10.14 31.22
CA ASP A 467 37.25 11.10 32.23
C ASP A 467 35.92 10.67 32.90
N LEU A 468 34.94 10.22 32.13
CA LEU A 468 33.67 9.72 32.64
C LEU A 468 33.86 8.49 33.53
N LEU A 469 34.66 7.50 33.11
CA LEU A 469 34.94 6.30 33.90
C LEU A 469 35.72 6.65 35.16
N LEU A 470 36.72 7.54 35.09
CA LEU A 470 37.46 8.01 36.26
C LEU A 470 36.54 8.72 37.27
N GLN A 471 35.65 9.60 36.82
CA GLN A 471 34.71 10.30 37.65
C GLN A 471 33.72 9.31 38.29
N TYR A 472 33.19 8.38 37.51
CA TYR A 472 32.28 7.34 37.98
C TYR A 472 32.91 6.48 39.07
N LEU A 473 34.10 5.94 38.85
CA LEU A 473 34.82 5.09 39.79
C LEU A 473 35.29 5.82 41.06
N LYS A 474 35.58 7.13 40.95
CA LYS A 474 35.93 7.97 42.11
C LYS A 474 34.74 8.30 43.01
N ASN A 475 33.57 8.59 42.41
CA ASN A 475 32.42 9.13 43.11
C ASN A 475 31.42 8.04 43.59
N ARG A 476 31.54 6.83 43.02
CA ARG A 476 30.61 5.74 43.35
C ARG A 476 30.85 5.21 44.77
N LYS A 477 29.77 5.11 45.55
CA LYS A 477 29.79 4.38 46.81
C LYS A 477 29.74 2.87 46.50
N PRO A 478 30.71 2.10 46.91
CA PRO A 478 30.78 0.68 46.58
C PRO A 478 29.65 -0.10 47.26
N HIS A 479 28.86 -0.82 46.47
CA HIS A 479 27.83 -1.75 46.95
C HIS A 479 28.30 -3.18 46.68
N SER A 480 28.14 -4.08 47.64
CA SER A 480 28.66 -5.46 47.55
C SER A 480 28.04 -6.28 46.40
N SER A 481 26.84 -5.96 45.98
CA SER A 481 26.12 -6.65 44.88
C SER A 481 26.63 -6.29 43.47
N GLN A 482 27.51 -5.32 43.33
CA GLN A 482 27.96 -4.79 42.03
C GLN A 482 29.47 -4.95 41.81
N THR A 483 30.11 -5.84 42.52
CA THR A 483 31.56 -6.05 42.44
C THR A 483 32.03 -6.41 41.03
N GLU A 484 31.34 -7.28 40.31
CA GLU A 484 31.64 -7.68 38.95
C GLU A 484 31.61 -6.47 37.97
N HIS A 485 30.56 -5.67 38.06
CA HIS A 485 30.42 -4.47 37.24
C HIS A 485 31.55 -3.46 37.48
N ILE A 486 31.97 -3.28 38.72
CA ILE A 486 33.14 -2.42 39.07
C ILE A 486 34.40 -2.93 38.39
N VAL A 487 34.69 -4.23 38.45
CA VAL A 487 35.83 -4.84 37.79
C VAL A 487 35.77 -4.66 36.27
N GLU A 488 34.61 -4.84 35.67
CA GLU A 488 34.39 -4.59 34.23
C GLU A 488 34.64 -3.11 33.88
N CYS A 489 34.19 -2.13 34.68
CA CYS A 489 34.46 -0.71 34.49
C CYS A 489 35.96 -0.39 34.54
N PHE A 490 36.71 -0.98 35.52
CA PHE A 490 38.15 -0.86 35.55
C PHE A 490 38.85 -1.46 34.33
N SER A 491 38.44 -2.65 33.90
CA SER A 491 38.94 -3.29 32.70
C SER A 491 38.76 -2.41 31.47
N THR A 492 37.55 -1.82 31.32
CA THR A 492 37.24 -0.86 30.26
C THR A 492 38.14 0.39 30.34
N LEU A 493 38.34 0.95 31.55
CA LEU A 493 39.24 2.07 31.76
C LEU A 493 40.67 1.72 31.34
N GLY A 494 41.13 0.48 31.54
CA GLY A 494 42.43 0.03 31.07
C GLY A 494 42.55 -0.06 29.55
N GLN A 495 41.46 -0.30 28.84
CA GLN A 495 41.42 -0.42 27.38
C GLN A 495 41.34 0.95 26.69
N CYS A 496 40.51 1.87 27.19
CA CYS A 496 40.31 3.20 26.60
C CYS A 496 41.18 4.30 27.23
N GLY A 497 41.75 4.07 28.41
CA GLY A 497 42.46 5.05 29.18
C GLY A 497 43.90 5.33 28.71
N SER A 498 44.52 6.32 29.34
CA SER A 498 45.86 6.82 29.07
C SER A 498 46.73 6.87 30.34
N LEU A 499 47.90 7.52 30.25
CA LEU A 499 48.75 7.81 31.38
C LEU A 499 48.02 8.58 32.51
N ARG A 500 47.01 9.37 32.18
CA ARG A 500 46.16 10.14 33.12
C ARG A 500 45.45 9.27 34.16
N SER A 501 45.14 8.01 33.81
CA SER A 501 44.49 7.06 34.72
C SER A 501 45.42 6.45 35.76
N VAL A 502 46.76 6.41 35.51
CA VAL A 502 47.75 5.73 36.37
C VAL A 502 47.77 6.24 37.82
N PRO A 503 47.74 7.54 38.10
CA PRO A 503 47.71 8.04 39.48
C PRO A 503 46.52 7.54 40.29
N PHE A 504 45.31 7.51 39.66
CA PHE A 504 44.11 6.99 40.29
C PHE A 504 44.21 5.48 40.54
N LEU A 505 44.62 4.70 39.56
CA LEU A 505 44.79 3.24 39.65
C LEU A 505 45.84 2.87 40.71
N ARG A 506 46.97 3.60 40.76
CA ARG A 506 48.02 3.45 41.79
C ARG A 506 47.47 3.70 43.20
N LYS A 507 46.71 4.80 43.38
CA LYS A 507 46.05 5.13 44.67
C LYS A 507 45.06 4.05 45.09
N THR A 508 44.28 3.52 44.14
CA THR A 508 43.29 2.47 44.38
C THR A 508 43.95 1.14 44.76
N LEU A 509 45.04 0.75 44.09
CA LEU A 509 45.75 -0.48 44.32
C LEU A 509 46.58 -0.47 45.61
N LEU A 510 47.34 0.59 45.87
CA LEU A 510 48.30 0.68 46.97
C LEU A 510 47.77 1.41 48.22
N GLY A 511 46.67 2.11 48.13
CA GLY A 511 46.09 2.92 49.21
C GLY A 511 45.60 2.09 50.40
N ARG A 512 45.93 2.58 51.64
CA ARG A 512 45.62 1.87 52.89
C ARG A 512 44.22 2.16 53.48
N LYS A 513 43.62 3.35 53.19
CA LYS A 513 42.55 3.91 54.01
C LYS A 513 41.17 3.98 53.35
N TRP A 514 40.96 3.47 52.11
CA TRP A 514 39.83 3.93 51.35
C TRP A 514 38.61 2.98 51.26
N LEU A 515 38.78 1.69 51.47
CA LEU A 515 37.70 0.70 51.26
C LEU A 515 37.75 -0.41 52.32
N ALA A 516 36.55 -0.90 52.75
CA ALA A 516 36.44 -2.04 53.66
C ALA A 516 35.81 -3.26 52.96
N GLY A 517 36.22 -4.45 53.34
CA GLY A 517 35.56 -5.71 52.94
C GLY A 517 35.75 -6.15 51.48
N LEU A 518 34.74 -6.85 50.94
CA LEU A 518 34.75 -7.46 49.59
C LEU A 518 34.91 -6.45 48.46
N THR A 519 34.37 -5.26 48.63
CA THR A 519 34.49 -4.14 47.68
C THR A 519 35.92 -3.67 47.51
N LYS A 520 36.75 -3.72 48.57
CA LYS A 520 38.16 -3.44 48.48
C LYS A 520 38.91 -4.42 47.56
N SER A 521 38.51 -5.69 47.58
CA SER A 521 39.06 -6.71 46.69
C SER A 521 38.75 -6.43 45.24
N ALA A 522 37.50 -6.13 44.91
CA ALA A 522 37.06 -5.82 43.54
C ALA A 522 37.73 -4.58 42.95
N TYR A 523 37.88 -3.50 43.73
CA TYR A 523 38.59 -2.31 43.28
C TYR A 523 40.07 -2.55 43.03
N ARG A 524 40.72 -3.38 43.88
CA ARG A 524 42.11 -3.76 43.66
C ARG A 524 42.30 -4.67 42.48
N GLU A 525 41.43 -5.67 42.34
CA GLU A 525 41.40 -6.56 41.20
C GLU A 525 41.23 -5.79 39.89
N GLY A 526 40.22 -4.93 39.84
CA GLY A 526 39.94 -4.07 38.70
C GLY A 526 41.13 -3.14 38.38
N ALA A 527 41.75 -2.54 39.42
CA ALA A 527 42.88 -1.68 39.21
C ALA A 527 44.11 -2.44 38.63
N VAL A 528 44.33 -3.70 39.02
CA VAL A 528 45.37 -4.54 38.41
C VAL A 528 45.07 -4.83 36.95
N LEU A 529 43.81 -5.25 36.64
CA LEU A 529 43.37 -5.52 35.27
C LEU A 529 43.53 -4.27 34.39
N ALA A 530 43.13 -3.09 34.90
CA ALA A 530 43.28 -1.82 34.18
C ALA A 530 44.73 -1.48 33.89
N LEU A 531 45.61 -1.59 34.91
CA LEU A 531 47.03 -1.32 34.73
C LEU A 531 47.70 -2.29 33.74
N VAL A 532 47.34 -3.54 33.75
CA VAL A 532 47.81 -4.54 32.78
C VAL A 532 47.31 -4.21 31.36
N ALA A 533 46.04 -3.82 31.22
CA ALA A 533 45.44 -3.47 29.93
C ALA A 533 45.98 -2.18 29.31
N LEU A 534 46.43 -1.19 30.10
CA LEU A 534 47.05 0.05 29.64
C LEU A 534 48.36 -0.18 28.84
N ARG A 535 49.12 -1.25 29.13
CA ARG A 535 50.37 -1.64 28.46
C ARG A 535 51.44 -0.54 28.36
N ILE A 536 51.50 0.38 29.34
CA ILE A 536 52.46 1.46 29.44
C ILE A 536 53.48 1.17 30.54
N PRO A 537 54.75 1.68 30.44
CA PRO A 537 55.81 1.40 31.40
C PRO A 537 55.46 1.78 32.83
N GLU A 538 54.82 2.95 33.01
CA GLU A 538 54.45 3.47 34.33
C GLU A 538 53.40 2.58 35.02
N ALA A 539 52.47 2.02 34.25
CA ALA A 539 51.47 1.07 34.75
C ALA A 539 52.15 -0.23 35.19
N ARG A 540 53.11 -0.73 34.41
CA ARG A 540 53.89 -1.92 34.74
C ARG A 540 54.66 -1.77 36.04
N GLU A 541 55.32 -0.65 36.25
CA GLU A 541 56.04 -0.34 37.49
C GLU A 541 55.11 -0.42 38.73
N VAL A 542 53.90 0.11 38.62
CA VAL A 542 52.90 0.07 39.70
C VAL A 542 52.49 -1.37 40.01
N VAL A 543 52.27 -2.22 39.00
CA VAL A 543 51.88 -3.64 39.17
C VAL A 543 53.05 -4.44 39.80
N GLU A 544 54.29 -4.22 39.36
CA GLU A 544 55.47 -4.87 39.93
C GLU A 544 55.66 -4.49 41.41
N LYS A 545 55.49 -3.21 41.74
CA LYS A 545 55.54 -2.74 43.11
C LYS A 545 54.45 -3.36 44.00
N ALA A 546 53.24 -3.52 43.48
CA ALA A 546 52.17 -4.19 44.20
C ALA A 546 52.45 -5.70 44.39
N GLY A 547 53.07 -6.37 43.40
CA GLY A 547 53.49 -7.77 43.48
C GLY A 547 54.57 -8.06 44.51
N ARG A 548 55.42 -7.06 44.83
CA ARG A 548 56.45 -7.11 45.88
C ARG A 548 55.97 -6.62 47.26
N SER A 549 54.67 -6.31 47.39
CA SER A 549 54.09 -5.79 48.63
C SER A 549 54.21 -6.80 49.79
N LEU A 550 54.38 -6.29 51.01
CA LEU A 550 54.39 -7.10 52.25
C LEU A 550 53.01 -7.71 52.57
N PHE A 551 51.91 -7.22 51.94
CA PHE A 551 50.57 -7.69 52.18
C PHE A 551 50.25 -8.95 51.32
N PRO A 552 50.04 -10.16 51.95
CA PRO A 552 49.78 -11.41 51.22
C PRO A 552 48.56 -11.33 50.30
N GLY A 553 47.46 -10.68 50.76
CA GLY A 553 46.24 -10.53 50.00
C GLY A 553 46.44 -9.69 48.70
N LEU A 554 47.28 -8.65 48.75
CA LEU A 554 47.57 -7.86 47.56
C LEU A 554 48.41 -8.66 46.56
N ARG A 555 49.42 -9.38 47.04
CA ARG A 555 50.25 -10.29 46.18
C ARG A 555 49.40 -11.36 45.52
N ARG A 556 48.40 -11.93 46.24
CA ARG A 556 47.47 -12.92 45.70
C ARG A 556 46.63 -12.31 44.55
N ILE A 557 46.01 -11.15 44.79
CA ILE A 557 45.23 -10.45 43.75
C ILE A 557 46.06 -10.18 42.51
N VAL A 558 47.29 -9.63 42.68
CA VAL A 558 48.21 -9.36 41.55
C VAL A 558 48.54 -10.65 40.80
N ARG A 559 48.83 -11.75 41.51
CA ARG A 559 49.14 -13.06 40.89
C ARG A 559 47.97 -13.64 40.12
N GLU A 560 46.77 -13.52 40.66
CA GLU A 560 45.54 -14.06 40.05
C GLU A 560 45.10 -13.22 38.85
N SER A 561 45.06 -11.88 38.98
CA SER A 561 44.58 -10.95 37.96
C SER A 561 45.62 -10.64 36.85
N ALA A 562 46.92 -10.78 37.11
CA ALA A 562 47.96 -10.57 36.13
C ALA A 562 48.58 -11.88 35.59
N LYS A 563 47.82 -13.00 35.63
CA LYS A 563 48.27 -14.27 35.01
C LYS A 563 48.56 -14.05 33.51
N GLY A 564 49.82 -14.37 33.09
CA GLY A 564 50.25 -14.18 31.70
C GLY A 564 50.94 -12.84 31.41
N TYR A 565 50.87 -11.85 32.31
CA TYR A 565 51.57 -10.56 32.12
C TYR A 565 53.03 -10.60 32.57
N PHE A 566 53.31 -11.37 33.63
CA PHE A 566 54.68 -11.61 34.04
C PHE A 566 55.24 -12.84 33.30
N PRO A 567 56.40 -12.77 32.63
CA PRO A 567 57.05 -13.96 32.13
C PRO A 567 57.31 -14.88 33.35
N GLN A 568 56.87 -16.14 33.25
CA GLN A 568 57.18 -17.11 34.28
C GLN A 568 58.70 -17.09 34.44
N SER A 569 59.16 -16.60 35.56
CA SER A 569 60.55 -16.83 35.94
C SER A 569 60.75 -18.34 35.97
N LYS A 570 61.39 -18.93 34.95
CA LYS A 570 61.88 -20.31 35.00
C LYS A 570 62.62 -20.42 36.31
N GLY A 571 62.06 -21.25 37.21
CA GLY A 571 62.69 -21.54 38.47
C GLY A 571 64.08 -22.04 38.21
N GLY A 572 65.02 -21.20 38.54
CA GLY A 572 66.41 -21.62 38.79
C GLY A 572 66.41 -22.36 40.12
N ARG A 573 66.78 -23.63 40.07
CA ARG A 573 67.17 -24.43 41.21
C ARG A 573 68.38 -23.76 41.92
#